data_309c2b05821611cb87b3f386d876efe3
#
_entry.id   309c2b05821611cb87b3f386d876efe3
#
_cell.length_a   1.000
_cell.length_b   1.000
_cell.length_c   1.000
_cell.angle_alpha   90.00
_cell.angle_beta   90.00
_cell.angle_gamma   90.00
#
_symmetry.space_group_name_H-M   'P 1'
#
loop_
_entity.id
_entity.type
_entity.pdbx_description
1 polymer ?
#
loop_
_entity_poly.entity_id
_entity_poly.type
_entity_poly.pdbx_seq_one_letter_code
_entity_poly.pdbx_strand_id
1 'polypeptide(L)'
;MKLGRIGGNTDRTDWGGVYTPSDNVVKIEKTDNIDDYQWRRNYSFNSPFYHVNYPSISYGDNGRKIYVSDGSTRTNSEIQQYDLTTPYEPSTASYTTLLQLDWGPIHYYLNTAFNYDGTKMYISYYDANNTNFVPPEQFDLSTPWDVSTAVPRVKKLYLGDQETAPYGIYVKPDGTKFYIIGSTGDDVNEYNMSTLFDVSTGVFSQNFSVGAQETTPYGIEFKPDGTKMYVTGSTGDDVNEYDLSTPWDVSTASYNQNFSVSAQETNPMTVRFKPDGTKMYVTGSTGDDV
;
A
#
# COMPACT_ATOMS: atom_id res chain seq x y z
N MET A 1 -15.88 -7.78 -29.39
CA MET A 1 -15.77 -9.22 -28.99
C MET A 1 -16.14 -9.28 -27.53
N LYS A 2 -17.28 -9.85 -27.13
CA LYS A 2 -17.67 -9.92 -25.73
C LYS A 2 -16.70 -10.85 -24.99
N LEU A 3 -15.88 -10.31 -24.10
CA LEU A 3 -15.11 -11.12 -23.16
C LEU A 3 -16.08 -11.68 -22.10
N GLY A 4 -16.19 -12.99 -22.08
CA GLY A 4 -17.04 -13.69 -21.14
C GLY A 4 -16.55 -13.52 -19.70
N ARG A 5 -17.47 -13.16 -18.81
CA ARG A 5 -17.34 -13.31 -17.36
C ARG A 5 -16.91 -14.74 -17.07
N ILE A 6 -15.78 -14.91 -16.42
CA ILE A 6 -15.47 -16.17 -15.76
C ILE A 6 -15.99 -16.02 -14.34
N GLY A 7 -17.07 -16.77 -14.05
CA GLY A 7 -17.86 -16.66 -12.85
C GLY A 7 -17.08 -16.85 -11.58
N GLY A 8 -17.28 -15.95 -10.66
CA GLY A 8 -17.09 -16.21 -9.25
C GLY A 8 -18.05 -17.33 -8.82
N ASN A 9 -17.57 -18.24 -7.98
CA ASN A 9 -18.38 -19.31 -7.45
C ASN A 9 -19.46 -18.74 -6.53
N THR A 10 -20.73 -18.76 -6.99
CA THR A 10 -21.89 -18.30 -6.25
C THR A 10 -22.55 -19.44 -5.47
N ASP A 11 -21.80 -20.33 -4.87
CA ASP A 11 -22.38 -21.31 -3.96
C ASP A 11 -22.58 -20.71 -2.58
N ARG A 12 -23.66 -19.95 -2.46
CA ARG A 12 -24.30 -19.66 -1.20
C ARG A 12 -25.19 -20.85 -0.84
N THR A 13 -24.71 -21.74 -0.02
CA THR A 13 -25.57 -22.62 0.74
C THR A 13 -25.17 -22.65 2.20
N ASP A 14 -25.98 -21.93 2.97
CA ASP A 14 -26.45 -22.21 4.32
C ASP A 14 -25.49 -22.23 5.51
N TRP A 15 -25.76 -21.31 6.45
CA TRP A 15 -25.53 -21.39 7.89
C TRP A 15 -24.08 -21.60 8.34
N GLY A 16 -23.36 -20.56 8.36
CA GLY A 16 -21.95 -20.52 8.75
C GLY A 16 -21.07 -20.05 7.60
N GLY A 17 -21.60 -19.18 6.76
CA GLY A 17 -20.91 -18.70 5.58
C GLY A 17 -19.58 -18.03 5.94
N VAL A 18 -18.52 -18.65 5.48
CA VAL A 18 -17.25 -17.95 5.32
C VAL A 18 -17.52 -16.84 4.32
N TYR A 19 -17.63 -15.62 4.80
CA TYR A 19 -17.69 -14.44 3.95
C TYR A 19 -16.31 -14.32 3.32
N THR A 20 -16.21 -14.46 2.01
CA THR A 20 -15.00 -14.13 1.28
C THR A 20 -15.07 -12.64 0.96
N PRO A 21 -14.24 -11.80 1.60
CA PRO A 21 -14.12 -10.42 1.18
C PRO A 21 -13.56 -10.39 -0.24
N SER A 22 -14.17 -9.60 -1.10
CA SER A 22 -13.63 -9.32 -2.42
C SER A 22 -12.59 -8.22 -2.31
N ASP A 23 -11.39 -8.57 -1.87
CA ASP A 23 -10.28 -7.63 -1.89
C ASP A 23 -9.72 -7.60 -3.30
N ASN A 24 -10.00 -6.52 -4.02
CA ASN A 24 -9.60 -6.39 -5.40
C ASN A 24 -8.16 -5.97 -5.53
N VAL A 25 -7.29 -6.91 -5.89
CA VAL A 25 -5.98 -6.61 -6.44
C VAL A 25 -6.09 -6.65 -7.96
N VAL A 26 -6.00 -5.51 -8.60
CA VAL A 26 -5.93 -5.41 -10.06
C VAL A 26 -4.52 -5.68 -10.52
N LYS A 27 -4.30 -6.72 -11.30
CA LYS A 27 -3.01 -7.03 -11.90
C LYS A 27 -2.99 -6.61 -13.37
N ILE A 28 -2.03 -5.81 -13.73
CA ILE A 28 -1.85 -5.28 -15.09
C ILE A 28 -0.46 -5.69 -15.62
N GLU A 29 -0.37 -6.31 -16.80
CA GLU A 29 0.91 -6.75 -17.40
C GLU A 29 1.37 -5.82 -18.51
N LYS A 30 2.67 -5.55 -18.60
CA LYS A 30 3.34 -4.39 -19.18
C LYS A 30 4.22 -4.58 -20.41
N THR A 31 4.48 -3.43 -21.04
CA THR A 31 5.69 -2.97 -21.74
C THR A 31 6.23 -1.68 -21.08
N ASP A 32 7.29 -1.03 -21.53
CA ASP A 32 8.07 0.00 -20.80
C ASP A 32 7.37 1.35 -20.47
N ASN A 33 6.07 1.49 -20.72
CA ASN A 33 5.28 2.69 -20.47
C ASN A 33 4.04 2.35 -19.65
N ILE A 34 3.62 3.22 -18.69
CA ILE A 34 2.41 3.01 -17.87
C ILE A 34 1.15 2.90 -18.75
N ASP A 35 1.08 3.60 -19.88
CA ASP A 35 -0.03 3.54 -20.83
C ASP A 35 -0.18 2.18 -21.52
N ASP A 36 0.86 1.34 -21.51
CA ASP A 36 0.85 0.03 -22.13
C ASP A 36 0.27 -1.06 -21.22
N TYR A 37 -0.05 -0.74 -19.97
CA TYR A 37 -0.66 -1.70 -19.08
C TYR A 37 -2.07 -2.06 -19.56
N GLN A 38 -2.37 -3.35 -19.50
CA GLN A 38 -3.69 -3.89 -19.81
C GLN A 38 -4.20 -4.67 -18.60
N TRP A 39 -5.43 -4.35 -18.19
CA TRP A 39 -6.09 -5.11 -17.14
C TRP A 39 -6.13 -6.60 -17.48
N ARG A 40 -5.79 -7.44 -16.51
CA ARG A 40 -5.71 -8.90 -16.68
C ARG A 40 -6.67 -9.66 -15.76
N ARG A 41 -6.68 -9.37 -14.47
CA ARG A 41 -7.47 -10.12 -13.49
C ARG A 41 -7.68 -9.33 -12.21
N ASN A 42 -8.82 -9.62 -11.54
CA ASN A 42 -9.02 -9.33 -10.13
C ASN A 42 -8.64 -10.56 -9.31
N TYR A 43 -8.09 -10.36 -8.13
CA TYR A 43 -7.84 -11.39 -7.14
C TYR A 43 -8.50 -10.99 -5.83
N SER A 44 -9.24 -11.93 -5.23
CA SER A 44 -9.75 -11.78 -3.87
C SER A 44 -8.89 -12.63 -2.94
N PHE A 45 -8.48 -12.07 -1.82
CA PHE A 45 -7.83 -12.82 -0.77
C PHE A 45 -8.90 -13.48 0.10
N ASN A 46 -8.84 -14.80 0.27
CA ASN A 46 -9.68 -15.51 1.22
C ASN A 46 -9.18 -15.22 2.64
N SER A 47 -9.61 -14.09 3.19
CA SER A 47 -9.37 -13.79 4.59
C SER A 47 -10.27 -14.66 5.46
N PRO A 48 -9.74 -15.37 6.46
CA PRO A 48 -10.57 -16.06 7.45
C PRO A 48 -11.28 -15.08 8.40
N PHE A 49 -10.98 -13.80 8.31
CA PHE A 49 -11.47 -12.74 9.18
C PHE A 49 -12.04 -11.60 8.33
N TYR A 50 -13.23 -11.16 8.59
CA TYR A 50 -14.05 -10.02 8.15
C TYR A 50 -13.61 -9.12 6.96
N HIS A 51 -14.57 -8.35 6.44
CA HIS A 51 -14.44 -7.40 5.33
C HIS A 51 -13.26 -6.45 5.50
N VAL A 52 -12.42 -6.40 4.49
CA VAL A 52 -11.38 -5.38 4.34
C VAL A 52 -12.02 -4.17 3.68
N ASN A 53 -12.22 -3.09 4.43
CA ASN A 53 -12.88 -1.89 3.90
C ASN A 53 -11.90 -0.96 3.15
N TYR A 54 -10.63 -0.99 3.54
CA TYR A 54 -9.58 -0.12 3.00
C TYR A 54 -8.29 -0.92 2.82
N PRO A 55 -8.26 -1.85 1.84
CA PRO A 55 -7.13 -2.75 1.71
C PRO A 55 -5.90 -2.04 1.17
N SER A 56 -4.78 -2.25 1.81
CA SER A 56 -3.48 -1.98 1.24
C SER A 56 -2.67 -3.25 1.10
N ILE A 57 -1.82 -3.31 0.09
CA ILE A 57 -0.91 -4.43 -0.09
C ILE A 57 0.54 -3.99 -0.05
N SER A 58 1.40 -4.91 0.40
CA SER A 58 2.84 -4.82 0.20
C SER A 58 3.42 -6.20 -0.13
N TYR A 59 4.53 -6.21 -0.87
CA TYR A 59 5.26 -7.44 -1.19
C TYR A 59 6.53 -7.53 -0.35
N GLY A 60 6.91 -8.76 -0.01
CA GLY A 60 8.16 -9.07 0.68
C GLY A 60 8.82 -10.32 0.12
N ASP A 61 10.02 -10.62 0.61
CA ASP A 61 10.80 -11.80 0.23
C ASP A 61 10.86 -12.01 -1.30
N ASN A 62 11.24 -10.97 -2.04
CA ASN A 62 11.31 -11.02 -3.50
C ASN A 62 9.98 -11.50 -4.15
N GLY A 63 8.86 -11.04 -3.60
CA GLY A 63 7.53 -11.37 -4.11
C GLY A 63 7.00 -12.74 -3.71
N ARG A 64 7.68 -13.47 -2.81
CA ARG A 64 7.16 -14.73 -2.25
C ARG A 64 6.16 -14.53 -1.14
N LYS A 65 6.05 -13.32 -0.63
CA LYS A 65 5.06 -12.94 0.38
C LYS A 65 4.26 -11.74 -0.07
N ILE A 66 2.98 -11.74 0.26
CA ILE A 66 2.11 -10.58 0.15
C ILE A 66 1.46 -10.33 1.51
N TYR A 67 1.39 -9.09 1.88
CA TYR A 67 0.75 -8.62 3.11
C TYR A 67 -0.46 -7.79 2.73
N VAL A 68 -1.58 -8.11 3.34
CA VAL A 68 -2.83 -7.34 3.18
C VAL A 68 -3.10 -6.67 4.52
N SER A 69 -3.15 -5.35 4.50
CA SER A 69 -3.44 -4.55 5.69
C SER A 69 -4.88 -4.09 5.64
N ASP A 70 -5.58 -4.26 6.76
CA ASP A 70 -6.97 -3.82 6.92
C ASP A 70 -7.09 -2.80 8.04
N GLY A 71 -7.63 -1.63 7.71
CA GLY A 71 -8.05 -0.61 8.65
C GLY A 71 -9.52 -0.78 9.02
N SER A 72 -9.93 -1.89 9.63
CA SER A 72 -11.33 -2.18 9.92
C SER A 72 -11.89 -1.32 11.05
N THR A 73 -13.10 -0.79 10.84
CA THR A 73 -13.84 0.01 11.85
C THR A 73 -14.42 -0.80 13.00
N ARG A 74 -14.25 -2.13 13.04
CA ARG A 74 -15.12 -2.96 13.90
C ARG A 74 -14.49 -3.49 15.17
N THR A 75 -13.24 -3.93 15.18
CA THR A 75 -12.63 -4.44 16.42
C THR A 75 -11.13 -4.21 16.53
N ASN A 76 -10.34 -4.54 15.52
CA ASN A 76 -8.88 -4.38 15.53
C ASN A 76 -8.37 -4.26 14.10
N SER A 77 -7.38 -3.41 13.88
CA SER A 77 -6.61 -3.39 12.63
C SER A 77 -5.68 -4.60 12.57
N GLU A 78 -5.51 -5.17 11.38
CA GLU A 78 -4.67 -6.35 11.21
C GLU A 78 -3.84 -6.29 9.92
N ILE A 79 -2.73 -7.00 9.95
CA ILE A 79 -1.88 -7.27 8.79
C ILE A 79 -1.87 -8.77 8.56
N GLN A 80 -2.47 -9.21 7.48
CA GLN A 80 -2.52 -10.61 7.08
C GLN A 80 -1.34 -10.92 6.18
N GLN A 81 -0.67 -12.03 6.43
CA GLN A 81 0.44 -12.53 5.62
C GLN A 81 0.01 -13.76 4.82
N TYR A 82 0.40 -13.76 3.56
CA TYR A 82 0.21 -14.89 2.65
C TYR A 82 1.54 -15.26 2.01
N ASP A 83 1.79 -16.56 1.85
CA ASP A 83 2.90 -17.09 1.06
C ASP A 83 2.46 -17.34 -0.38
N LEU A 84 3.30 -16.97 -1.34
CA LEU A 84 3.06 -17.17 -2.76
C LEU A 84 3.96 -18.27 -3.30
N THR A 85 3.37 -19.29 -3.92
CA THR A 85 4.15 -20.37 -4.56
C THR A 85 4.82 -19.88 -5.86
N THR A 86 4.22 -18.89 -6.52
CA THR A 86 4.83 -18.19 -7.65
C THR A 86 5.03 -16.72 -7.25
N PRO A 87 6.28 -16.21 -7.24
CA PRO A 87 6.54 -14.82 -6.85
C PRO A 87 5.74 -13.81 -7.67
N TYR A 88 5.19 -12.81 -6.98
CA TYR A 88 4.37 -11.75 -7.59
C TYR A 88 3.14 -12.26 -8.34
N GLU A 89 2.60 -13.42 -7.94
CA GLU A 89 1.38 -13.98 -8.52
C GLU A 89 0.33 -14.19 -7.41
N PRO A 90 -0.54 -13.17 -7.15
CA PRO A 90 -1.53 -13.24 -6.07
C PRO A 90 -2.47 -14.44 -6.13
N SER A 91 -2.73 -14.99 -7.34
CA SER A 91 -3.56 -16.20 -7.50
C SER A 91 -2.97 -17.45 -6.84
N THR A 92 -1.70 -17.40 -6.46
CA THR A 92 -1.00 -18.51 -5.77
C THR A 92 -0.86 -18.30 -4.28
N ALA A 93 -1.53 -17.27 -3.74
CA ALA A 93 -1.45 -16.90 -2.34
C ALA A 93 -2.11 -17.96 -1.43
N SER A 94 -1.44 -18.29 -0.35
CA SER A 94 -1.94 -19.13 0.73
C SER A 94 -1.76 -18.40 2.05
N TYR A 95 -2.84 -18.25 2.81
CA TYR A 95 -2.80 -17.62 4.12
C TYR A 95 -1.82 -18.34 5.06
N THR A 96 -1.00 -17.55 5.77
CA THR A 96 0.03 -18.10 6.67
C THR A 96 -0.22 -17.66 8.11
N THR A 97 -0.32 -16.35 8.36
CA THR A 97 -0.46 -15.78 9.70
C THR A 97 -0.99 -14.34 9.63
N LEU A 98 -1.21 -13.73 10.78
CA LEU A 98 -1.54 -12.31 10.90
C LEU A 98 -0.83 -11.67 12.09
N LEU A 99 -0.68 -10.35 12.03
CA LEU A 99 -0.42 -9.49 13.16
C LEU A 99 -1.68 -8.72 13.50
N GLN A 100 -2.17 -8.86 14.71
CA GLN A 100 -3.27 -8.07 15.24
C GLN A 100 -2.72 -6.86 15.98
N LEU A 101 -3.26 -5.68 15.68
CA LEU A 101 -2.82 -4.42 16.27
C LEU A 101 -3.87 -3.98 17.28
N ASP A 102 -3.51 -4.03 18.58
CA ASP A 102 -4.38 -3.69 19.71
C ASP A 102 -4.55 -2.17 19.90
N TRP A 103 -4.83 -1.45 18.82
CA TRP A 103 -4.99 0.02 18.87
C TRP A 103 -6.43 0.49 19.11
N GLY A 104 -7.39 -0.47 19.23
CA GLY A 104 -8.82 -0.17 19.37
C GLY A 104 -9.55 -0.05 18.01
N PRO A 105 -10.84 0.25 17.99
CA PRO A 105 -11.73 -0.03 16.85
C PRO A 105 -11.84 1.09 15.79
N ILE A 106 -10.87 2.01 15.65
CA ILE A 106 -11.14 3.25 14.90
C ILE A 106 -9.97 3.67 14.01
N HIS A 107 -9.32 2.71 13.35
CA HIS A 107 -8.26 3.05 12.41
C HIS A 107 -8.74 2.83 10.98
N TYR A 108 -8.67 3.90 10.18
CA TYR A 108 -8.90 3.85 8.75
C TYR A 108 -7.55 3.85 8.04
N TYR A 109 -7.45 3.22 6.87
CA TYR A 109 -6.27 3.32 6.01
C TYR A 109 -4.97 2.86 6.68
N LEU A 110 -4.83 1.56 6.85
CA LEU A 110 -3.60 0.96 7.32
C LEU A 110 -2.69 0.64 6.12
N ASN A 111 -1.50 1.23 6.08
CA ASN A 111 -0.50 0.94 5.05
C ASN A 111 0.77 0.37 5.67
N THR A 112 1.40 -0.59 5.00
CA THR A 112 2.62 -1.23 5.45
C THR A 112 3.74 -1.13 4.42
N ALA A 113 4.96 -0.98 4.91
CA ALA A 113 6.18 -1.12 4.13
C ALA A 113 7.21 -1.94 4.91
N PHE A 114 8.17 -2.53 4.20
CA PHE A 114 9.26 -3.31 4.80
C PHE A 114 10.59 -2.76 4.34
N ASN A 115 11.63 -2.96 5.15
CA ASN A 115 12.98 -2.79 4.67
C ASN A 115 13.40 -3.97 3.78
N TYR A 116 14.51 -3.83 3.06
CA TYR A 116 14.94 -4.76 2.01
C TYR A 116 15.19 -6.20 2.49
N ASP A 117 15.54 -6.40 3.77
CA ASP A 117 15.85 -7.72 4.35
C ASP A 117 14.71 -8.28 5.21
N GLY A 118 13.59 -7.56 5.32
CA GLY A 118 12.40 -8.00 6.06
C GLY A 118 12.55 -8.03 7.57
N THR A 119 13.60 -7.43 8.12
CA THR A 119 13.79 -7.37 9.57
C THR A 119 13.03 -6.23 10.24
N LYS A 120 12.49 -5.30 9.43
CA LYS A 120 11.70 -4.16 9.89
C LYS A 120 10.46 -3.99 9.07
N MET A 121 9.37 -3.66 9.76
CA MET A 121 8.09 -3.28 9.19
C MET A 121 7.74 -1.87 9.67
N TYR A 122 7.16 -1.09 8.78
CA TYR A 122 6.67 0.26 9.05
C TYR A 122 5.19 0.32 8.78
N ILE A 123 4.48 1.04 9.62
CA ILE A 123 3.02 1.17 9.53
C ILE A 123 2.67 2.65 9.59
N SER A 124 1.84 3.10 8.66
CA SER A 124 1.08 4.34 8.77
C SER A 124 -0.40 4.01 8.87
N TYR A 125 -1.14 4.84 9.57
CA TYR A 125 -2.59 4.72 9.66
C TYR A 125 -3.22 6.09 9.95
N TYR A 126 -4.47 6.23 9.55
CA TYR A 126 -5.29 7.38 9.87
C TYR A 126 -6.39 7.00 10.84
N ASP A 127 -6.53 7.79 11.91
CA ASP A 127 -7.59 7.65 12.91
C ASP A 127 -8.54 8.83 12.82
N ALA A 128 -9.71 8.63 12.20
CA ALA A 128 -10.69 9.68 11.99
C ALA A 128 -11.35 10.20 13.29
N ASN A 129 -11.24 9.48 14.39
CA ASN A 129 -11.79 9.90 15.69
C ASN A 129 -10.74 10.50 16.62
N ASN A 130 -9.49 10.36 16.29
CA ASN A 130 -8.40 10.91 17.06
C ASN A 130 -7.99 12.25 16.45
N THR A 131 -8.31 13.35 17.13
CA THR A 131 -7.81 14.67 16.77
C THR A 131 -6.31 14.82 17.04
N ASN A 132 -5.68 13.79 17.60
CA ASN A 132 -4.24 13.74 17.79
C ASN A 132 -3.59 13.00 16.62
N PHE A 133 -2.64 13.67 16.04
CA PHE A 133 -1.72 13.14 15.05
C PHE A 133 -1.16 11.76 15.42
N VAL A 134 -1.25 10.80 14.50
CA VAL A 134 -0.67 9.46 14.65
C VAL A 134 0.57 9.33 13.79
N PRO A 135 1.76 9.32 14.39
CA PRO A 135 3.00 9.17 13.65
C PRO A 135 3.16 7.75 13.14
N PRO A 136 3.75 7.55 11.95
CA PRO A 136 4.16 6.22 11.49
C PRO A 136 5.04 5.49 12.49
N GLU A 137 4.80 4.19 12.64
CA GLU A 137 5.48 3.34 13.63
C GLU A 137 6.38 2.31 12.96
N GLN A 138 7.50 2.01 13.62
CA GLN A 138 8.42 0.94 13.22
C GLN A 138 8.29 -0.26 14.15
N PHE A 139 8.24 -1.45 13.55
CA PHE A 139 8.30 -2.74 14.23
C PHE A 139 9.55 -3.49 13.79
N ASP A 140 10.22 -4.13 14.71
CA ASP A 140 11.28 -5.09 14.39
C ASP A 140 10.68 -6.49 14.31
N LEU A 141 11.06 -7.25 13.27
CA LEU A 141 10.67 -8.65 13.11
C LEU A 141 11.82 -9.53 13.58
N SER A 142 11.57 -10.40 14.58
CA SER A 142 12.60 -11.33 15.06
C SER A 142 12.90 -12.45 14.06
N THR A 143 11.93 -12.75 13.20
CA THR A 143 12.10 -13.59 12.02
C THR A 143 11.80 -12.73 10.79
N PRO A 144 12.76 -12.55 9.87
CA PRO A 144 12.54 -11.75 8.67
C PRO A 144 11.28 -12.16 7.91
N TRP A 145 10.50 -11.16 7.50
CA TRP A 145 9.28 -11.35 6.71
C TRP A 145 8.13 -12.10 7.41
N ASP A 146 8.21 -12.34 8.72
CA ASP A 146 7.15 -12.98 9.50
C ASP A 146 6.50 -11.96 10.45
N VAL A 147 5.32 -11.45 10.06
CA VAL A 147 4.63 -10.40 10.82
C VAL A 147 4.17 -10.86 12.20
N SER A 148 3.98 -12.18 12.42
CA SER A 148 3.62 -12.72 13.73
C SER A 148 4.73 -12.55 14.78
N THR A 149 5.95 -12.29 14.31
CA THR A 149 7.12 -12.07 15.18
C THR A 149 7.41 -10.59 15.44
N ALA A 150 6.49 -9.70 15.03
CA ALA A 150 6.65 -8.27 15.20
C ALA A 150 6.71 -7.89 16.68
N VAL A 151 7.76 -7.20 17.04
CA VAL A 151 7.93 -6.63 18.38
C VAL A 151 7.65 -5.14 18.27
N PRO A 152 6.61 -4.63 18.97
CA PRO A 152 6.37 -3.21 18.99
C PRO A 152 7.61 -2.49 19.54
N ARG A 153 8.27 -1.71 18.70
CA ARG A 153 9.23 -0.72 19.17
C ARG A 153 8.54 0.64 19.15
N VAL A 154 8.75 1.39 20.21
CA VAL A 154 8.21 2.76 20.34
C VAL A 154 9.04 3.73 19.46
N LYS A 155 9.42 3.30 18.25
CA LYS A 155 10.07 4.16 17.27
C LYS A 155 9.00 4.72 16.36
N LYS A 156 8.88 6.04 16.38
CA LYS A 156 7.89 6.78 15.63
C LYS A 156 8.58 7.86 14.81
N LEU A 157 8.09 8.09 13.61
CA LEU A 157 8.51 9.24 12.81
C LEU A 157 7.71 10.47 13.25
N TYR A 158 8.40 11.50 13.72
CA TYR A 158 7.74 12.77 13.99
C TYR A 158 7.52 13.54 12.67
N LEU A 159 6.26 13.70 12.27
CA LEU A 159 5.90 14.38 11.02
C LEU A 159 5.78 15.91 11.18
N GLY A 160 5.75 16.43 12.41
CA GLY A 160 5.53 17.86 12.65
C GLY A 160 4.17 18.31 12.14
N ASP A 161 4.14 19.50 11.53
CA ASP A 161 2.94 20.06 10.91
C ASP A 161 2.83 19.71 9.41
N GLN A 162 3.74 18.84 8.90
CA GLN A 162 3.81 18.53 7.47
C GLN A 162 2.64 17.64 7.02
N GLU A 163 2.28 16.65 7.81
CA GLU A 163 1.18 15.74 7.50
C GLU A 163 0.44 15.32 8.77
N THR A 164 -0.85 15.55 8.81
CA THR A 164 -1.73 15.20 9.95
C THR A 164 -2.70 14.07 9.64
N ALA A 165 -2.80 13.66 8.37
CA ALA A 165 -3.58 12.53 7.89
C ALA A 165 -2.73 11.63 6.99
N PRO A 166 -1.70 10.94 7.54
CA PRO A 166 -0.81 10.09 6.76
C PRO A 166 -1.52 8.82 6.30
N TYR A 167 -1.35 8.48 5.04
CA TYR A 167 -1.90 7.27 4.44
C TYR A 167 -0.78 6.36 3.92
N GLY A 168 -0.19 6.69 2.79
CA GLY A 168 0.83 5.87 2.16
C GLY A 168 2.23 6.13 2.67
N ILE A 169 3.03 5.08 2.71
CA ILE A 169 4.44 5.14 3.10
C ILE A 169 5.32 4.39 2.11
N TYR A 170 6.54 4.88 1.95
CA TYR A 170 7.59 4.19 1.22
C TYR A 170 8.94 4.37 1.91
N VAL A 171 9.74 3.31 1.93
CA VAL A 171 11.11 3.31 2.47
C VAL A 171 12.08 3.12 1.33
N LYS A 172 13.01 4.06 1.16
CA LYS A 172 14.08 3.90 0.18
C LYS A 172 14.88 2.63 0.46
N PRO A 173 15.20 1.81 -0.55
CA PRO A 173 15.85 0.51 -0.35
C PRO A 173 17.16 0.53 0.43
N ASP A 174 17.92 1.64 0.40
CA ASP A 174 19.15 1.81 1.19
C ASP A 174 18.92 2.32 2.62
N GLY A 175 17.67 2.61 2.99
CA GLY A 175 17.30 3.05 4.33
C GLY A 175 17.67 4.49 4.68
N THR A 176 18.07 5.30 3.72
CA THR A 176 18.45 6.71 3.96
C THR A 176 17.28 7.66 3.98
N LYS A 177 16.14 7.27 3.35
CA LYS A 177 14.95 8.12 3.21
C LYS A 177 13.66 7.37 3.52
N PHE A 178 12.70 8.12 4.03
CA PHE A 178 11.33 7.70 4.26
C PHE A 178 10.38 8.71 3.60
N TYR A 179 9.33 8.23 2.95
CA TYR A 179 8.34 9.07 2.28
C TYR A 179 6.97 8.81 2.85
N ILE A 180 6.22 9.89 3.02
CA ILE A 180 4.83 9.88 3.49
C ILE A 180 3.98 10.62 2.49
N ILE A 181 2.81 10.08 2.19
CA ILE A 181 1.76 10.78 1.46
C ILE A 181 0.48 10.79 2.29
N GLY A 182 -0.28 11.86 2.22
CA GLY A 182 -1.53 12.01 2.94
C GLY A 182 -2.37 13.18 2.44
N SER A 183 -3.54 13.38 3.02
CA SER A 183 -4.50 14.38 2.56
C SER A 183 -4.33 15.77 3.17
N THR A 184 -3.31 15.96 4.01
CA THR A 184 -2.98 17.30 4.51
C THR A 184 -1.94 17.93 3.61
N GLY A 185 -2.37 18.86 2.76
CA GLY A 185 -1.49 19.51 1.79
C GLY A 185 -1.41 18.82 0.43
N ASP A 186 -1.98 17.62 0.28
CA ASP A 186 -1.99 16.86 -0.98
C ASP A 186 -0.58 16.74 -1.55
N ASP A 187 0.36 16.27 -0.73
CA ASP A 187 1.76 16.23 -1.08
C ASP A 187 2.47 14.96 -0.64
N VAL A 188 3.65 14.75 -1.23
CA VAL A 188 4.61 13.73 -0.82
C VAL A 188 5.68 14.39 0.02
N ASN A 189 5.79 13.98 1.26
CA ASN A 189 6.75 14.48 2.23
C ASN A 189 7.96 13.53 2.30
N GLU A 190 9.16 14.07 2.13
CA GLU A 190 10.44 13.38 2.21
C GLU A 190 11.13 13.63 3.55
N TYR A 191 11.58 12.54 4.19
CA TYR A 191 12.36 12.57 5.44
C TYR A 191 13.71 11.89 5.25
N ASN A 192 14.79 12.53 5.65
CA ASN A 192 16.12 11.94 5.70
C ASN A 192 16.36 11.25 7.03
N MET A 193 16.78 9.97 7.01
CA MET A 193 17.12 9.20 8.19
C MET A 193 18.62 9.25 8.44
N SER A 194 19.04 9.72 9.62
CA SER A 194 20.47 9.76 10.00
C SER A 194 21.02 8.38 10.41
N THR A 195 20.13 7.49 10.83
CA THR A 195 20.44 6.06 11.05
C THR A 195 19.60 5.24 10.07
N LEU A 196 20.26 4.40 9.29
CA LEU A 196 19.60 3.61 8.26
C LEU A 196 18.44 2.78 8.82
N PHE A 197 17.29 2.89 8.18
CA PHE A 197 16.07 2.15 8.55
C PHE A 197 15.55 2.43 9.97
N ASP A 198 15.94 3.55 10.59
CA ASP A 198 15.44 3.98 11.89
C ASP A 198 14.58 5.23 11.74
N VAL A 199 13.25 5.05 11.70
CA VAL A 199 12.30 6.15 11.46
C VAL A 199 12.34 7.20 12.56
N SER A 200 12.76 6.86 13.79
CA SER A 200 12.87 7.84 14.88
C SER A 200 13.98 8.89 14.65
N THR A 201 14.86 8.63 13.69
CA THR A 201 15.93 9.57 13.30
C THR A 201 15.58 10.39 12.05
N GLY A 202 14.34 10.23 11.55
CA GLY A 202 13.85 10.94 10.38
C GLY A 202 13.67 12.43 10.63
N VAL A 203 14.20 13.24 9.74
CA VAL A 203 14.03 14.70 9.74
C VAL A 203 13.46 15.13 8.40
N PHE A 204 12.39 15.93 8.45
CA PHE A 204 11.79 16.49 7.23
C PHE A 204 12.84 17.18 6.38
N SER A 205 12.83 16.90 5.09
CA SER A 205 13.75 17.45 4.10
C SER A 205 13.04 18.39 3.13
N GLN A 206 11.99 17.91 2.50
CA GLN A 206 11.25 18.61 1.45
C GLN A 206 9.94 17.90 1.14
N ASN A 207 9.11 18.53 0.31
CA ASN A 207 7.88 17.95 -0.19
C ASN A 207 7.65 18.29 -1.67
N PHE A 208 6.68 17.59 -2.27
CA PHE A 208 6.18 17.87 -3.62
C PHE A 208 4.67 17.75 -3.63
N SER A 209 3.95 18.80 -4.06
CA SER A 209 2.49 18.75 -4.15
C SER A 209 2.04 17.94 -5.35
N VAL A 210 1.13 17.02 -5.11
CA VAL A 210 0.42 16.22 -6.12
C VAL A 210 -1.02 16.73 -6.33
N GLY A 211 -1.43 17.75 -5.59
CA GLY A 211 -2.80 18.27 -5.54
C GLY A 211 -3.38 18.74 -6.88
N ALA A 212 -2.56 18.97 -7.89
CA ALA A 212 -3.03 19.27 -9.24
C ALA A 212 -3.61 18.04 -9.96
N GLN A 213 -3.23 16.83 -9.58
CA GLN A 213 -3.67 15.56 -10.13
C GLN A 213 -4.51 14.77 -9.13
N GLU A 214 -4.14 14.80 -7.84
CA GLU A 214 -4.78 14.02 -6.80
C GLU A 214 -4.95 14.85 -5.54
N THR A 215 -6.20 15.13 -5.14
CA THR A 215 -6.55 15.95 -3.96
C THR A 215 -6.84 15.11 -2.71
N THR A 216 -6.79 13.80 -2.82
CA THR A 216 -6.91 12.87 -1.69
C THR A 216 -6.01 11.68 -1.92
N PRO A 217 -4.68 11.89 -1.89
CA PRO A 217 -3.73 10.85 -2.20
C PRO A 217 -3.62 9.81 -1.09
N TYR A 218 -3.61 8.52 -1.46
CA TYR A 218 -3.54 7.40 -0.52
C TYR A 218 -2.28 6.56 -0.69
N GLY A 219 -1.89 6.25 -1.90
CA GLY A 219 -0.80 5.33 -2.19
C GLY A 219 0.40 6.00 -2.83
N ILE A 220 1.57 5.51 -2.46
CA ILE A 220 2.85 5.94 -3.05
C ILE A 220 3.73 4.73 -3.35
N GLU A 221 4.40 4.76 -4.49
CA GLU A 221 5.40 3.78 -4.89
C GLU A 221 6.50 4.46 -5.71
N PHE A 222 7.70 3.91 -5.68
CA PHE A 222 8.81 4.38 -6.52
C PHE A 222 9.32 3.27 -7.41
N LYS A 223 9.77 3.65 -8.61
CA LYS A 223 10.59 2.76 -9.42
C LYS A 223 11.88 2.41 -8.67
N PRO A 224 12.40 1.17 -8.75
CA PRO A 224 13.56 0.73 -7.97
C PRO A 224 14.84 1.59 -8.11
N ASP A 225 14.99 2.33 -9.20
CA ASP A 225 16.10 3.25 -9.41
C ASP A 225 15.81 4.69 -8.93
N GLY A 226 14.59 4.96 -8.44
CA GLY A 226 14.18 6.26 -7.93
C GLY A 226 13.91 7.33 -8.97
N THR A 227 13.93 6.99 -10.26
CA THR A 227 13.71 7.96 -11.34
C THR A 227 12.24 8.29 -11.58
N LYS A 228 11.32 7.49 -11.02
CA LYS A 228 9.88 7.69 -11.12
C LYS A 228 9.20 7.49 -9.76
N MET A 229 8.13 8.24 -9.56
CA MET A 229 7.19 8.12 -8.44
C MET A 229 5.78 7.92 -8.98
N TYR A 230 4.99 7.11 -8.31
CA TYR A 230 3.61 6.79 -8.65
C TYR A 230 2.72 7.10 -7.46
N VAL A 231 1.58 7.75 -7.72
CA VAL A 231 0.62 8.14 -6.69
C VAL A 231 -0.77 7.69 -7.08
N THR A 232 -1.53 7.16 -6.13
CA THR A 232 -2.96 6.84 -6.26
C THR A 232 -3.76 7.56 -5.20
N GLY A 233 -5.04 7.77 -5.48
CA GLY A 233 -5.99 8.34 -4.54
C GLY A 233 -7.41 8.35 -5.10
N SER A 234 -8.34 8.97 -4.38
CA SER A 234 -9.77 8.93 -4.72
C SER A 234 -10.20 9.97 -5.74
N THR A 235 -9.30 10.83 -6.19
CA THR A 235 -9.62 11.86 -7.19
C THR A 235 -9.06 11.43 -8.53
N GLY A 236 -9.88 11.13 -9.50
CA GLY A 236 -9.44 10.75 -10.84
C GLY A 236 -9.45 9.25 -11.14
N ASP A 237 -9.50 8.40 -10.11
CA ASP A 237 -9.54 6.94 -10.26
C ASP A 237 -8.39 6.42 -11.12
N ASP A 238 -7.17 6.86 -10.83
CA ASP A 238 -6.02 6.58 -11.65
C ASP A 238 -4.71 6.39 -10.86
N VAL A 239 -3.67 5.98 -11.57
CA VAL A 239 -2.28 5.96 -11.10
C VAL A 239 -1.54 7.09 -11.80
N ASN A 240 -1.14 8.10 -11.05
CA ASN A 240 -0.40 9.25 -11.53
C ASN A 240 1.11 8.97 -11.52
N GLU A 241 1.79 9.17 -12.64
CA GLU A 241 3.23 8.98 -12.81
C GLU A 241 3.96 10.34 -12.82
N TYR A 242 5.02 10.42 -12.06
CA TYR A 242 5.92 11.57 -11.99
C TYR A 242 7.35 11.15 -12.32
N ASP A 243 8.04 11.91 -13.18
CA ASP A 243 9.46 11.76 -13.42
C ASP A 243 10.28 12.57 -12.42
N LEU A 244 11.33 11.97 -11.84
CA LEU A 244 12.27 12.64 -10.96
C LEU A 244 13.59 12.88 -11.70
N SER A 245 13.97 14.15 -11.91
CA SER A 245 15.23 14.48 -12.59
C SER A 245 16.46 14.16 -11.74
N THR A 246 16.29 14.13 -10.43
CA THR A 246 17.27 13.58 -9.48
C THR A 246 16.64 12.39 -8.77
N PRO A 247 17.17 11.17 -8.93
CA PRO A 247 16.60 9.99 -8.30
C PRO A 247 16.40 10.15 -6.79
N TRP A 248 15.21 9.75 -6.31
CA TRP A 248 14.85 9.81 -4.88
C TRP A 248 14.74 11.21 -4.28
N ASP A 249 14.66 12.26 -5.08
CA ASP A 249 14.49 13.65 -4.67
C ASP A 249 13.13 14.15 -5.16
N VAL A 250 12.13 14.15 -4.25
CA VAL A 250 10.75 14.51 -4.61
C VAL A 250 10.61 15.96 -5.07
N SER A 251 11.51 16.87 -4.64
CA SER A 251 11.46 18.27 -5.09
C SER A 251 11.74 18.44 -6.58
N THR A 252 12.30 17.41 -7.23
CA THR A 252 12.60 17.38 -8.66
C THR A 252 11.53 16.68 -9.49
N ALA A 253 10.42 16.29 -8.83
CA ALA A 253 9.34 15.58 -9.50
C ALA A 253 8.60 16.49 -10.49
N SER A 254 8.19 15.93 -11.60
CA SER A 254 7.31 16.55 -12.59
C SER A 254 6.28 15.54 -13.08
N TYR A 255 5.02 15.96 -13.13
CA TYR A 255 3.96 15.11 -13.65
C TYR A 255 4.26 14.71 -15.09
N ASN A 256 4.13 13.43 -15.40
CA ASN A 256 4.34 12.87 -16.71
C ASN A 256 3.00 12.48 -17.34
N GLN A 257 2.29 11.54 -16.74
CA GLN A 257 1.05 10.96 -17.25
C GLN A 257 0.29 10.24 -16.16
N ASN A 258 -0.92 9.74 -16.47
CA ASN A 258 -1.68 8.86 -15.60
C ASN A 258 -2.16 7.62 -16.34
N PHE A 259 -2.53 6.61 -15.59
CA PHE A 259 -3.23 5.41 -16.07
C PHE A 259 -4.54 5.25 -15.32
N SER A 260 -5.68 5.36 -16.04
CA SER A 260 -7.00 5.22 -15.42
C SER A 260 -7.27 3.76 -15.04
N VAL A 261 -7.74 3.57 -13.80
CA VAL A 261 -8.22 2.29 -13.27
C VAL A 261 -9.73 2.31 -13.00
N SER A 262 -10.41 3.40 -13.33
CA SER A 262 -11.82 3.66 -13.01
C SER A 262 -12.81 2.59 -13.48
N ALA A 263 -12.45 1.82 -14.51
CA ALA A 263 -13.28 0.70 -14.98
C ALA A 263 -13.26 -0.52 -14.03
N GLN A 264 -12.27 -0.60 -13.13
CA GLN A 264 -12.05 -1.68 -12.19
C GLN A 264 -12.17 -1.21 -10.74
N GLU A 265 -11.67 -0.01 -10.45
CA GLU A 265 -11.61 0.55 -9.11
C GLU A 265 -11.80 2.06 -9.16
N THR A 266 -12.80 2.58 -8.42
CA THR A 266 -13.11 4.01 -8.35
C THR A 266 -12.64 4.68 -7.06
N ASN A 267 -11.89 3.97 -6.24
CA ASN A 267 -11.21 4.53 -5.06
C ASN A 267 -9.90 3.78 -4.84
N PRO A 268 -8.91 3.93 -5.75
CA PRO A 268 -7.64 3.21 -5.65
C PRO A 268 -6.84 3.69 -4.44
N MET A 269 -6.39 2.74 -3.62
CA MET A 269 -5.74 3.02 -2.34
C MET A 269 -4.24 2.78 -2.37
N THR A 270 -3.79 1.70 -3.00
CA THR A 270 -2.36 1.44 -3.14
C THR A 270 -2.00 1.01 -4.55
N VAL A 271 -0.80 1.35 -4.95
CA VAL A 271 -0.16 0.83 -6.15
C VAL A 271 1.14 0.13 -5.75
N ARG A 272 1.41 -1.01 -6.36
CA ARG A 272 2.68 -1.73 -6.23
C ARG A 272 3.13 -2.25 -7.58
N PHE A 273 4.43 -2.30 -7.78
CA PHE A 273 5.01 -2.85 -9.00
C PHE A 273 5.86 -4.07 -8.70
N LYS A 274 5.86 -5.01 -9.63
CA LYS A 274 6.93 -5.98 -9.69
C LYS A 274 8.22 -5.23 -10.03
N PRO A 275 9.36 -5.51 -9.36
CA PRO A 275 10.59 -4.71 -9.54
C PRO A 275 11.11 -4.60 -10.97
N ASP A 276 10.81 -5.57 -11.84
CA ASP A 276 11.17 -5.53 -13.27
C ASP A 276 10.21 -4.66 -14.11
N GLY A 277 9.19 -4.07 -13.47
CA GLY A 277 8.19 -3.23 -14.11
C GLY A 277 7.19 -3.97 -15.01
N THR A 278 7.19 -5.31 -15.03
CA THR A 278 6.30 -6.08 -15.91
C THR A 278 4.88 -6.23 -15.37
N LYS A 279 4.63 -5.86 -14.12
CA LYS A 279 3.31 -5.94 -13.47
C LYS A 279 3.09 -4.76 -12.54
N MET A 280 1.88 -4.24 -12.58
CA MET A 280 1.34 -3.27 -11.62
C MET A 280 0.16 -3.92 -10.88
N TYR A 281 0.02 -3.62 -9.59
CA TYR A 281 -1.06 -4.09 -8.74
C TYR A 281 -1.70 -2.87 -8.09
N VAL A 282 -3.02 -2.79 -8.16
CA VAL A 282 -3.79 -1.71 -7.51
C VAL A 282 -4.80 -2.35 -6.58
N THR A 283 -4.95 -1.79 -5.39
CA THR A 283 -6.05 -2.13 -4.47
C THR A 283 -6.92 -0.91 -4.24
N GLY A 284 -8.16 -1.14 -3.90
CA GLY A 284 -9.09 -0.07 -3.58
C GLY A 284 -10.32 -0.57 -2.85
N SER A 285 -11.24 0.33 -2.49
CA SER A 285 -12.35 0.05 -1.59
C SER A 285 -13.70 -0.10 -2.28
N THR A 286 -13.81 0.11 -3.59
CA THR A 286 -15.10 0.14 -4.29
C THR A 286 -15.36 -1.01 -5.25
N GLY A 287 -14.34 -1.77 -5.59
CA GLY A 287 -14.49 -2.94 -6.43
C GLY A 287 -15.09 -4.12 -5.69
N ASP A 288 -16.33 -4.04 -5.27
CA ASP A 288 -17.12 -5.22 -4.84
C ASP A 288 -17.38 -6.14 -6.04
N ASP A 289 -16.37 -6.61 -6.69
CA ASP A 289 -16.54 -7.48 -7.82
C ASP A 289 -16.66 -8.91 -7.42
N VAL A 290 -17.60 -9.14 -7.70
CA VAL A 290 -18.37 -10.08 -8.51
C VAL A 290 -17.61 -10.71 -9.70
#